data_4754c8ade9f599c73bc91389cbe7a3ff
#
_entry.id   4754c8ade9f599c73bc91389cbe7a3ff
#
_cell.length_a   1.000
_cell.length_b   1.000
_cell.length_c   1.000
_cell.angle_alpha   90.00
_cell.angle_beta   90.00
_cell.angle_gamma   90.00
#
_symmetry.space_group_name_H-M   'P 1'
#
loop_
_entity.id
_entity.type
_entity.pdbx_description
1 polymer ?
#
loop_
_entity_poly.entity_id
_entity_poly.type
_entity_poly.pdbx_seq_one_letter_code
_entity_poly.pdbx_strand_id
1 'polypeptide(L)'
;EEWVRHDVGQVYVQLFDVTLEAFFGRHLLCIHAPTCGYGPALEYNGDLYSCDHFVEPRYLLGNIHKTHMLKLVASPKQRKFGDDKRDTLTTQCQRCEVKALCNGGCPKDRFALSRDGEHGQNYLCAGLELFFRHTLPAMRTMVQLIQQRRYPAEVMTLIAADDGKRDPYQPCPCGSG
;
A
#
# COMPACT_ATOMS: atom_id res chain seq x y z
N GLU A 1 14.49 -11.03 0.12
CA GLU A 1 14.57 -12.50 -0.05
C GLU A 1 14.75 -13.23 1.28
N GLU A 2 15.59 -12.72 2.20
CA GLU A 2 15.89 -13.34 3.49
C GLU A 2 14.64 -13.69 4.29
N TRP A 3 13.75 -12.72 4.48
CA TRP A 3 12.51 -12.90 5.24
C TRP A 3 11.64 -14.06 4.73
N VAL A 4 11.49 -14.18 3.40
CA VAL A 4 10.64 -15.24 2.82
C VAL A 4 11.27 -16.63 2.91
N ARG A 5 12.58 -16.70 3.19
CA ARG A 5 13.33 -17.96 3.35
C ARG A 5 13.36 -18.47 4.79
N HIS A 6 13.33 -17.55 5.78
CA HIS A 6 13.66 -17.90 7.16
C HIS A 6 12.68 -17.35 8.20
N ASP A 7 11.96 -16.26 7.92
CA ASP A 7 11.34 -15.44 8.96
C ASP A 7 9.82 -15.36 8.87
N VAL A 8 9.18 -15.99 7.88
CA VAL A 8 7.71 -15.94 7.73
C VAL A 8 7.03 -16.54 8.95
N GLY A 9 6.19 -15.75 9.62
CA GLY A 9 5.53 -16.15 10.87
C GLY A 9 6.38 -16.00 12.13
N GLN A 10 7.66 -15.59 12.01
CA GLN A 10 8.56 -15.36 13.14
C GLN A 10 8.89 -13.87 13.29
N VAL A 11 9.16 -13.19 12.18
CA VAL A 11 9.49 -11.75 12.15
C VAL A 11 8.37 -11.01 11.44
N TYR A 12 7.72 -10.10 12.16
CA TYR A 12 6.68 -9.23 11.60
C TYR A 12 7.30 -8.11 10.78
N VAL A 13 6.93 -8.02 9.51
CA VAL A 13 7.26 -6.90 8.63
C VAL A 13 5.95 -6.32 8.09
N GLN A 14 5.53 -5.18 8.65
CA GLN A 14 4.23 -4.56 8.37
C GLN A 14 3.88 -4.49 6.88
N LEU A 15 4.84 -4.10 6.03
CA LEU A 15 4.59 -3.93 4.61
C LEU A 15 4.31 -5.27 3.90
N PHE A 16 4.89 -6.37 4.37
CA PHE A 16 4.60 -7.70 3.83
C PHE A 16 3.21 -8.17 4.23
N ASP A 17 2.83 -8.01 5.49
CA ASP A 17 1.49 -8.38 5.98
C ASP A 17 0.39 -7.56 5.30
N VAL A 18 0.58 -6.24 5.19
CA VAL A 18 -0.35 -5.35 4.47
C VAL A 18 -0.48 -5.74 2.99
N THR A 19 0.62 -6.15 2.35
CA THR A 19 0.59 -6.63 0.97
C THR A 19 -0.20 -7.93 0.86
N LEU A 20 0.00 -8.86 1.78
CA LEU A 20 -0.73 -10.13 1.82
C LEU A 20 -2.23 -9.92 2.05
N GLU A 21 -2.60 -9.05 3.01
CA GLU A 21 -3.99 -8.68 3.31
C GLU A 21 -4.72 -8.05 2.11
N ALA A 22 -3.99 -7.28 1.29
CA ALA A 22 -4.56 -6.65 0.10
C ALA A 22 -5.08 -7.68 -0.93
N PHE A 23 -4.51 -8.87 -1.01
CA PHE A 23 -5.02 -9.96 -1.85
C PHE A 23 -6.40 -10.48 -1.40
N PHE A 24 -6.76 -10.24 -0.15
CA PHE A 24 -8.07 -10.58 0.43
C PHE A 24 -9.01 -9.37 0.49
N GLY A 25 -8.66 -8.28 -0.21
CA GLY A 25 -9.46 -7.05 -0.24
C GLY A 25 -9.42 -6.24 1.05
N ARG A 26 -8.48 -6.54 1.96
CA ARG A 26 -8.31 -5.82 3.23
C ARG A 26 -7.13 -4.87 3.14
N HIS A 27 -7.36 -3.61 3.47
CA HIS A 27 -6.34 -2.56 3.40
C HIS A 27 -6.14 -1.95 4.80
N LEU A 28 -5.16 -2.45 5.53
CA LEU A 28 -4.87 -2.05 6.92
C LEU A 28 -4.11 -0.72 7.00
N LEU A 29 -3.38 -0.34 5.95
CA LEU A 29 -2.72 0.95 5.84
C LEU A 29 -3.39 1.83 4.79
N CYS A 30 -3.76 3.05 5.18
CA CYS A 30 -4.42 4.02 4.30
C CYS A 30 -3.57 4.37 3.07
N ILE A 31 -2.22 4.35 3.19
CA ILE A 31 -1.32 4.65 2.06
C ILE A 31 -1.49 3.67 0.90
N HIS A 32 -1.88 2.43 1.17
CA HIS A 32 -2.11 1.38 0.17
C HIS A 32 -3.60 1.04 -0.02
N ALA A 33 -4.50 1.73 0.68
CA ALA A 33 -5.94 1.59 0.46
C ALA A 33 -6.39 2.36 -0.79
N PRO A 34 -7.48 1.95 -1.46
CA PRO A 34 -8.04 2.67 -2.62
C PRO A 34 -8.48 4.10 -2.30
N THR A 35 -9.00 4.31 -1.12
CA THR A 35 -9.44 5.61 -0.59
C THR A 35 -8.72 5.92 0.72
N CYS A 36 -8.83 7.16 1.20
CA CYS A 36 -8.29 7.55 2.50
C CYS A 36 -9.32 8.35 3.33
N GLY A 37 -8.87 9.12 4.34
CA GLY A 37 -9.77 9.93 5.16
C GLY A 37 -10.27 9.22 6.43
N TYR A 38 -9.63 8.12 6.83
CA TYR A 38 -9.97 7.38 8.05
C TYR A 38 -9.18 7.84 9.29
N GLY A 39 -8.16 8.68 9.11
CA GLY A 39 -7.30 9.20 10.16
C GLY A 39 -7.34 10.74 10.20
N PRO A 40 -8.45 11.37 10.63
CA PRO A 40 -8.51 12.81 10.80
C PRO A 40 -7.58 13.25 11.92
N ALA A 41 -7.02 14.46 11.80
CA ALA A 41 -6.19 15.08 12.83
C ALA A 41 -7.00 16.11 13.62
N LEU A 42 -6.94 16.01 14.93
CA LEU A 42 -7.57 16.99 15.86
C LEU A 42 -6.46 17.84 16.48
N GLU A 43 -6.49 19.13 16.23
CA GLU A 43 -5.58 20.09 16.81
C GLU A 43 -6.03 20.53 18.22
N TYR A 44 -5.09 21.07 19.00
CA TYR A 44 -5.31 21.49 20.39
C TYR A 44 -6.40 22.56 20.56
N ASN A 45 -6.65 23.36 19.52
CA ASN A 45 -7.69 24.40 19.52
C ASN A 45 -9.08 23.86 19.14
N GLY A 46 -9.20 22.55 18.91
CA GLY A 46 -10.44 21.89 18.50
C GLY A 46 -10.69 21.85 16.98
N ASP A 47 -9.76 22.32 16.17
CA ASP A 47 -9.87 22.22 14.72
C ASP A 47 -9.62 20.78 14.26
N LEU A 48 -10.52 20.27 13.43
CA LEU A 48 -10.45 18.92 12.88
C LEU A 48 -10.09 18.98 11.39
N TYR A 49 -9.06 18.28 11.00
CA TYR A 49 -8.56 18.20 9.62
C TYR A 49 -8.79 16.82 9.01
N SER A 50 -8.84 16.76 7.68
CA SER A 50 -9.14 15.54 6.94
C SER A 50 -8.14 14.40 7.17
N CYS A 51 -6.89 14.71 7.49
CA CYS A 51 -5.81 13.76 7.69
C CYS A 51 -4.64 14.43 8.42
N ASP A 52 -3.87 13.67 9.19
CA ASP A 52 -2.64 14.11 9.89
C ASP A 52 -1.54 14.61 8.93
N HIS A 53 -1.48 14.08 7.73
CA HIS A 53 -0.57 14.59 6.68
C HIS A 53 -1.03 15.91 6.04
N PHE A 54 -2.26 16.35 6.29
CA PHE A 54 -2.90 17.49 5.64
C PHE A 54 -3.49 18.47 6.65
N VAL A 55 -2.69 18.89 7.63
CA VAL A 55 -3.06 19.93 8.61
C VAL A 55 -2.83 21.32 8.00
N GLU A 56 -3.66 21.66 7.03
CA GLU A 56 -3.62 22.89 6.26
C GLU A 56 -5.04 23.48 6.12
N PRO A 57 -5.23 24.80 6.04
CA PRO A 57 -6.57 25.43 6.03
C PRO A 57 -7.55 24.86 5.00
N ARG A 58 -7.06 24.48 3.82
CA ARG A 58 -7.89 23.87 2.76
C ARG A 58 -8.51 22.52 3.15
N TYR A 59 -7.89 21.81 4.11
CA TYR A 59 -8.34 20.49 4.59
C TYR A 59 -9.04 20.55 5.95
N LEU A 60 -9.25 21.76 6.50
CA LEU A 60 -10.03 21.95 7.72
C LEU A 60 -11.47 21.52 7.49
N LEU A 61 -11.97 20.59 8.30
CA LEU A 61 -13.37 20.13 8.30
C LEU A 61 -14.25 21.04 9.14
N GLY A 62 -13.70 21.59 10.22
CA GLY A 62 -14.38 22.47 11.15
C GLY A 62 -13.82 22.33 12.56
N ASN A 63 -14.51 22.93 13.55
CA ASN A 63 -14.09 22.91 14.94
C ASN A 63 -15.07 22.13 15.80
N ILE A 64 -14.59 21.19 16.63
CA ILE A 64 -15.43 20.30 17.44
C ILE A 64 -16.20 21.01 18.54
N HIS A 65 -15.77 22.21 18.96
CA HIS A 65 -16.53 23.04 19.90
C HIS A 65 -17.74 23.72 19.26
N LYS A 66 -17.81 23.79 17.91
CA LYS A 66 -18.88 24.40 17.14
C LYS A 66 -19.78 23.37 16.46
N THR A 67 -19.22 22.23 16.08
CA THR A 67 -19.93 21.18 15.33
C THR A 67 -19.49 19.81 15.84
N HIS A 68 -20.47 18.96 16.12
CA HIS A 68 -20.20 17.60 16.59
C HIS A 68 -19.29 16.83 15.63
N MET A 69 -18.25 16.17 16.16
CA MET A 69 -17.19 15.50 15.39
C MET A 69 -17.76 14.52 14.34
N LEU A 70 -18.80 13.74 14.67
CA LEU A 70 -19.43 12.82 13.71
C LEU A 70 -19.98 13.53 12.47
N LYS A 71 -20.48 14.76 12.59
CA LYS A 71 -20.94 15.54 11.42
C LYS A 71 -19.77 15.98 10.55
N LEU A 72 -18.64 16.32 11.16
CA LEU A 72 -17.43 16.73 10.45
C LEU A 72 -16.84 15.56 9.67
N VAL A 73 -16.65 14.39 10.30
CA VAL A 73 -16.08 13.20 9.64
C VAL A 73 -17.03 12.58 8.62
N ALA A 74 -18.36 12.73 8.79
CA ALA A 74 -19.36 12.28 7.81
C ALA A 74 -19.63 13.30 6.70
N SER A 75 -18.93 14.44 6.67
CA SER A 75 -19.19 15.52 5.72
C SER A 75 -18.90 15.12 4.27
N PRO A 76 -19.56 15.75 3.28
CA PRO A 76 -19.23 15.59 1.87
C PRO A 76 -17.77 15.95 1.58
N LYS A 77 -17.22 16.94 2.30
CA LYS A 77 -15.81 17.36 2.17
C LYS A 77 -14.87 16.21 2.53
N GLN A 78 -15.13 15.50 3.65
CA GLN A 78 -14.30 14.38 4.06
C GLN A 78 -14.43 13.19 3.11
N ARG A 79 -15.64 12.89 2.63
CA ARG A 79 -15.83 11.83 1.62
C ARG A 79 -15.07 12.14 0.34
N LYS A 80 -15.22 13.37 -0.17
CA LYS A 80 -14.49 13.79 -1.37
C LYS A 80 -12.99 13.68 -1.18
N PHE A 81 -12.44 14.10 -0.04
CA PHE A 81 -11.01 13.96 0.29
C PHE A 81 -10.56 12.50 0.19
N GLY A 82 -11.37 11.57 0.73
CA GLY A 82 -11.08 10.14 0.66
C GLY A 82 -11.12 9.58 -0.76
N ASP A 83 -12.16 9.92 -1.52
CA ASP A 83 -12.39 9.45 -2.88
C ASP A 83 -11.36 10.03 -3.88
N ASP A 84 -10.94 11.27 -3.70
CA ASP A 84 -9.92 11.93 -4.53
C ASP A 84 -8.62 11.12 -4.61
N LYS A 85 -8.31 10.32 -3.58
CA LYS A 85 -7.14 9.43 -3.63
C LYS A 85 -7.21 8.44 -4.80
N ARG A 86 -8.38 7.86 -5.07
CA ARG A 86 -8.66 6.94 -6.18
C ARG A 86 -8.87 7.69 -7.49
N ASP A 87 -9.65 8.77 -7.43
CA ASP A 87 -10.21 9.43 -8.60
C ASP A 87 -9.20 10.35 -9.30
N THR A 88 -8.10 10.73 -8.61
CA THR A 88 -7.03 11.58 -9.15
C THR A 88 -5.75 10.80 -9.51
N LEU A 89 -5.83 9.48 -9.64
CA LEU A 89 -4.68 8.68 -10.10
C LEU A 89 -4.34 9.01 -11.56
N THR A 90 -3.04 9.15 -11.84
CA THR A 90 -2.54 9.33 -13.21
C THR A 90 -2.87 8.13 -14.11
N THR A 91 -2.87 8.32 -15.42
CA THR A 91 -3.04 7.24 -16.40
C THR A 91 -2.00 6.13 -16.21
N GLN A 92 -0.76 6.49 -15.88
CA GLN A 92 0.28 5.53 -15.52
C GLN A 92 -0.14 4.64 -14.35
N CYS A 93 -0.67 5.22 -13.26
CA CYS A 93 -1.16 4.45 -12.11
C CYS A 93 -2.37 3.58 -12.47
N GLN A 94 -3.29 4.09 -13.32
CA GLN A 94 -4.48 3.34 -13.73
C GLN A 94 -4.14 2.05 -14.48
N ARG A 95 -3.06 2.05 -15.26
CA ARG A 95 -2.59 0.91 -16.08
C ARG A 95 -1.55 0.04 -15.36
N CYS A 96 -1.15 0.40 -14.14
CA CYS A 96 -0.09 -0.29 -13.42
C CYS A 96 -0.53 -1.68 -12.95
N GLU A 97 0.30 -2.69 -13.19
CA GLU A 97 0.04 -4.09 -12.78
C GLU A 97 -0.10 -4.26 -11.25
N VAL A 98 0.63 -3.43 -10.49
CA VAL A 98 0.60 -3.48 -9.02
C VAL A 98 -0.36 -2.45 -8.42
N LYS A 99 -1.24 -1.85 -9.23
CA LYS A 99 -2.22 -0.86 -8.79
C LYS A 99 -3.03 -1.34 -7.59
N ALA A 100 -3.52 -2.57 -7.63
CA ALA A 100 -4.36 -3.13 -6.58
C ALA A 100 -3.66 -3.22 -5.21
N LEU A 101 -2.33 -3.29 -5.19
CA LEU A 101 -1.51 -3.33 -3.97
C LEU A 101 -1.03 -1.94 -3.56
N CYS A 102 -0.69 -1.08 -4.53
CA CYS A 102 -0.08 0.22 -4.32
C CYS A 102 -1.11 1.34 -4.13
N ASN A 103 -2.18 1.35 -4.95
CA ASN A 103 -3.19 2.41 -5.01
C ASN A 103 -2.62 3.84 -5.10
N GLY A 104 -1.42 3.97 -5.74
CA GLY A 104 -0.72 5.23 -5.92
C GLY A 104 -0.09 5.83 -4.66
N GLY A 105 0.00 5.07 -3.56
CA GLY A 105 0.58 5.53 -2.31
C GLY A 105 -0.19 6.68 -1.65
N CYS A 106 0.45 7.41 -0.73
CA CYS A 106 -0.15 8.56 -0.07
C CYS A 106 -0.33 9.75 -1.05
N PRO A 107 -1.50 10.42 -1.07
CA PRO A 107 -1.67 11.64 -1.87
C PRO A 107 -0.69 12.76 -1.51
N LYS A 108 -0.17 12.81 -0.29
CA LYS A 108 0.85 13.79 0.14
C LYS A 108 2.14 13.68 -0.68
N ASP A 109 2.43 12.48 -1.18
CA ASP A 109 3.65 12.18 -1.93
C ASP A 109 3.47 12.32 -3.45
N ARG A 110 2.28 12.75 -3.92
CA ARG A 110 1.92 12.82 -5.34
C ARG A 110 2.23 14.19 -5.95
N PHE A 111 3.49 14.59 -5.94
CA PHE A 111 3.96 15.85 -6.49
C PHE A 111 4.88 15.71 -7.71
N ALA A 112 5.17 14.47 -8.13
CA ALA A 112 5.99 14.21 -9.32
C ALA A 112 5.15 14.20 -10.60
N LEU A 113 5.84 14.15 -11.74
CA LEU A 113 5.24 13.88 -13.04
C LEU A 113 5.24 12.37 -13.34
N SER A 114 4.20 11.88 -13.99
CA SER A 114 4.19 10.55 -14.58
C SER A 114 5.14 10.47 -15.78
N ARG A 115 5.38 9.26 -16.29
CA ARG A 115 6.18 9.06 -17.51
C ARG A 115 5.58 9.77 -18.73
N ASP A 116 4.26 10.00 -18.71
CA ASP A 116 3.50 10.68 -19.77
C ASP A 116 3.33 12.19 -19.50
N GLY A 117 4.01 12.74 -18.46
CA GLY A 117 3.98 14.15 -18.11
C GLY A 117 2.76 14.61 -17.30
N GLU A 118 1.89 13.70 -16.83
CA GLU A 118 0.77 14.05 -15.96
C GLU A 118 1.26 14.41 -14.55
N HIS A 119 0.73 15.49 -13.97
CA HIS A 119 0.94 15.82 -12.56
C HIS A 119 0.19 14.87 -11.62
N GLY A 120 0.70 14.69 -10.41
CA GLY A 120 0.04 13.86 -9.39
C GLY A 120 0.57 12.43 -9.29
N GLN A 121 1.72 12.16 -9.89
CA GLN A 121 2.44 10.90 -9.69
C GLN A 121 3.14 10.89 -8.33
N ASN A 122 3.08 9.75 -7.63
CA ASN A 122 3.83 9.58 -6.39
C ASN A 122 5.33 9.57 -6.69
N TYR A 123 6.12 10.37 -5.97
CA TYR A 123 7.56 10.45 -6.17
C TYR A 123 8.30 9.15 -5.82
N LEU A 124 7.71 8.31 -4.96
CA LEU A 124 8.22 6.97 -4.61
C LEU A 124 7.80 5.88 -5.61
N CYS A 125 7.10 6.24 -6.71
CA CYS A 125 6.47 5.28 -7.63
C CYS A 125 7.44 4.19 -8.09
N ALA A 126 8.66 4.54 -8.50
CA ALA A 126 9.64 3.57 -8.98
C ALA A 126 10.01 2.53 -7.91
N GLY A 127 10.23 2.97 -6.68
CA GLY A 127 10.54 2.09 -5.54
C GLY A 127 9.36 1.22 -5.14
N LEU A 128 8.15 1.77 -5.10
CA LEU A 128 6.93 1.03 -4.78
C LEU A 128 6.62 -0.02 -5.86
N GLU A 129 6.76 0.33 -7.14
CA GLU A 129 6.57 -0.60 -8.25
C GLU A 129 7.57 -1.75 -8.16
N LEU A 130 8.85 -1.45 -7.95
CA LEU A 130 9.91 -2.45 -7.78
C LEU A 130 9.62 -3.37 -6.58
N PHE A 131 9.28 -2.80 -5.43
CA PHE A 131 8.95 -3.56 -4.22
C PHE A 131 7.80 -4.54 -4.47
N PHE A 132 6.66 -4.05 -4.97
CA PHE A 132 5.49 -4.92 -5.17
C PHE A 132 5.75 -5.98 -6.25
N ARG A 133 6.42 -5.64 -7.36
CA ARG A 133 6.79 -6.63 -8.38
C ARG A 133 7.72 -7.71 -7.83
N HIS A 134 8.73 -7.31 -7.05
CA HIS A 134 9.67 -8.25 -6.45
C HIS A 134 9.02 -9.20 -5.43
N THR A 135 8.11 -8.69 -4.61
CA THR A 135 7.45 -9.49 -3.57
C THR A 135 6.29 -10.34 -4.10
N LEU A 136 5.72 -9.98 -5.24
CA LEU A 136 4.51 -10.58 -5.80
C LEU A 136 4.54 -12.12 -5.93
N PRO A 137 5.63 -12.77 -6.41
CA PRO A 137 5.67 -14.24 -6.53
C PRO A 137 5.49 -14.94 -5.18
N ALA A 138 6.25 -14.51 -4.16
CA ALA A 138 6.17 -15.09 -2.82
C ALA A 138 4.80 -14.83 -2.17
N MET A 139 4.26 -13.62 -2.33
CA MET A 139 2.93 -13.27 -1.82
C MET A 139 1.84 -14.14 -2.45
N ARG A 140 1.88 -14.36 -3.75
CA ARG A 140 0.92 -15.25 -4.45
C ARG A 140 1.01 -16.69 -3.93
N THR A 141 2.20 -17.21 -3.69
CA THR A 141 2.37 -18.55 -3.09
C THR A 141 1.75 -18.61 -1.69
N MET A 142 2.00 -17.61 -0.84
CA MET A 142 1.39 -17.55 0.50
C MET A 142 -0.13 -17.41 0.43
N VAL A 143 -0.68 -16.63 -0.51
CA VAL A 143 -2.14 -16.54 -0.74
C VAL A 143 -2.71 -17.91 -1.10
N GLN A 144 -2.08 -18.66 -2.02
CA GLN A 144 -2.52 -19.99 -2.39
C GLN A 144 -2.52 -20.96 -1.19
N LEU A 145 -1.47 -20.91 -0.37
CA LEU A 145 -1.40 -21.71 0.87
C LEU A 145 -2.57 -21.40 1.81
N ILE A 146 -2.84 -20.10 2.06
CA ILE A 146 -3.96 -19.66 2.90
C ILE A 146 -5.32 -20.15 2.34
N GLN A 147 -5.54 -20.02 1.04
CA GLN A 147 -6.76 -20.49 0.38
C GLN A 147 -6.95 -22.01 0.52
N GLN A 148 -5.85 -22.75 0.60
CA GLN A 148 -5.82 -24.19 0.88
C GLN A 148 -5.90 -24.52 2.38
N ARG A 149 -6.12 -23.53 3.26
CA ARG A 149 -6.10 -23.66 4.72
C ARG A 149 -4.76 -24.14 5.28
N ARG A 150 -3.68 -23.81 4.61
CA ARG A 150 -2.29 -24.10 5.02
C ARG A 150 -1.66 -22.84 5.60
N TYR A 151 -0.56 -23.01 6.34
CA TYR A 151 0.16 -21.88 6.93
C TYR A 151 1.01 -21.15 5.89
N PRO A 152 1.00 -19.80 5.83
CA PRO A 152 1.86 -19.02 4.93
C PRO A 152 3.34 -19.35 5.08
N ALA A 153 3.78 -19.69 6.29
CA ALA A 153 5.16 -20.09 6.60
C ALA A 153 5.67 -21.30 5.81
N GLU A 154 4.77 -22.14 5.28
CA GLU A 154 5.15 -23.27 4.42
C GLU A 154 5.81 -22.82 3.10
N VAL A 155 5.70 -21.54 2.74
CA VAL A 155 6.43 -20.95 1.60
C VAL A 155 7.95 -21.13 1.76
N MET A 156 8.48 -21.10 2.98
CA MET A 156 9.90 -21.33 3.26
C MET A 156 10.36 -22.71 2.78
N THR A 157 9.58 -23.73 3.09
CA THR A 157 9.86 -25.11 2.64
C THR A 157 9.76 -25.26 1.12
N LEU A 158 8.79 -24.60 0.50
CA LEU A 158 8.62 -24.65 -0.97
C LEU A 158 9.78 -23.98 -1.69
N ILE A 159 10.27 -22.84 -1.19
CA ILE A 159 11.43 -22.13 -1.75
C ILE A 159 12.70 -22.98 -1.58
N ALA A 160 12.94 -23.56 -0.39
CA ALA A 160 14.10 -24.41 -0.17
C ALA A 160 14.10 -25.65 -1.09
N ALA A 161 12.93 -26.24 -1.35
CA ALA A 161 12.79 -27.36 -2.26
C ALA A 161 13.04 -26.99 -3.73
N ASP A 162 12.69 -25.75 -4.13
CA ASP A 162 12.96 -25.23 -5.47
C ASP A 162 14.44 -24.90 -5.66
N ASP A 163 15.07 -24.28 -4.66
CA ASP A 163 16.51 -24.01 -4.67
C ASP A 163 17.34 -25.31 -4.75
N GLY A 164 16.92 -26.37 -4.08
CA GLY A 164 17.56 -27.68 -4.16
C GLY A 164 17.43 -28.35 -5.54
N LYS A 165 16.53 -27.89 -6.39
CA LYS A 165 16.34 -28.38 -7.77
C LYS A 165 17.10 -27.55 -8.80
N ARG A 166 17.58 -26.34 -8.43
CA ARG A 166 18.32 -25.48 -9.35
C ARG A 166 19.73 -26.02 -9.57
N ASP A 167 20.12 -26.10 -10.81
CA ASP A 167 21.51 -26.40 -11.17
C ASP A 167 22.41 -25.28 -10.64
N PRO A 168 23.39 -25.57 -9.74
CA PRO A 168 24.27 -24.56 -9.19
C PRO A 168 25.15 -23.86 -10.24
N TYR A 169 25.20 -24.40 -11.47
CA TYR A 169 25.98 -23.85 -12.60
C TYR A 169 25.10 -23.03 -13.57
N GLN A 170 23.79 -22.92 -13.36
CA GLN A 170 22.98 -22.01 -14.19
C GLN A 170 23.18 -20.55 -13.75
N PRO A 171 23.35 -19.62 -14.71
CA PRO A 171 23.44 -18.20 -14.39
C PRO A 171 22.18 -17.71 -13.68
N CYS A 172 22.36 -16.81 -12.70
CA CYS A 172 21.23 -16.23 -11.96
C CYS A 172 20.21 -15.62 -12.93
N PRO A 173 18.92 -15.96 -12.82
CA PRO A 173 17.87 -15.35 -13.64
C PRO A 173 17.77 -13.83 -13.48
N CYS A 174 18.38 -13.29 -12.41
CA CYS A 174 18.45 -11.84 -12.14
C CYS A 174 19.49 -11.09 -13.01
N GLY A 175 20.35 -11.81 -13.79
CA GLY A 175 21.36 -11.21 -14.65
C GLY A 175 22.55 -10.60 -13.92
N SER A 176 22.68 -10.81 -12.60
CA SER A 176 23.90 -10.48 -11.84
C SER A 176 24.83 -11.69 -11.88
N GLY A 177 25.68 -11.74 -12.90
CA GLY A 177 26.82 -12.65 -12.96
C GLY A 177 28.00 -12.09 -12.22
#